data_2a23372bb05f98b74930033325627961
#
_entry.id   2a23372bb05f98b74930033325627961
#
_cell.length_a   1.000
_cell.length_b   1.000
_cell.length_c   1.000
_cell.angle_alpha   90.00
_cell.angle_beta   90.00
_cell.angle_gamma   90.00
#
_symmetry.space_group_name_H-M   'P 1'
#
loop_
_entity.id
_entity.type
_entity.pdbx_description
1 polymer ?
#
loop_
_entity_poly.entity_id
_entity_poly.type
_entity_poly.pdbx_seq_one_letter_code
_entity_poly.pdbx_strand_id
1 'polypeptide(L)'
;MCTEIGIIAPAGSGFITVWPHDGEPIVIDGYAEMPGRGLSADQFGGGKREVEMSYGGHTQTIVGWGSVATPGAFAAFAEAHRRFGSIEWSAIFEPTVKIVEAGFPMSRASAEYLDHAHRSIFGWNETSRAITHHDDGSPVAEGDIIEIPHLADTLRWIGESGASVLYEGELGTRTSAAVREGGGILTEEDLAAYRVEVRDPIRFQLDEWEIATNPPPAVGGVVSSAILLLASSPPFDGWNPGEIDRMARIQRAVLHYRAEELGDYGTRAEAAEQLLSWAHDGDLSAVERSPSTVHTSTADTDGNGCAITLSAGYGAGALVPGTGMYLNNSLGEVELMSEDYHALTPGTRLVSNMAPTLARRPDGSILAIGSPGASRITTAVAQVLLNFIHLGMSLRDAVSHPRLHVEVFGGKLMIAYEPGLDVRSLDGMTARRFPDLAMYFGGVQAAVFDPIAGLYGAADPRRSGDTARGGFD
;
A
#
# COMPACT_ATOMS: atom_id res chain seq x y z
N MET A 1 4.21 -9.21 -6.41
CA MET A 1 2.88 -9.82 -6.18
C MET A 1 2.94 -11.29 -5.74
N CYS A 2 3.82 -12.08 -6.28
CA CYS A 2 3.86 -13.51 -5.98
C CYS A 2 4.74 -13.86 -4.78
N THR A 3 5.73 -13.05 -4.45
CA THR A 3 6.78 -13.36 -3.46
C THR A 3 6.53 -12.81 -2.06
N GLU A 4 5.48 -12.01 -1.88
CA GLU A 4 5.09 -11.44 -0.57
C GLU A 4 3.71 -11.95 -0.16
N ILE A 5 3.67 -13.23 0.21
CA ILE A 5 2.43 -13.94 0.58
C ILE A 5 1.72 -13.21 1.71
N GLY A 6 0.43 -12.95 1.52
CA GLY A 6 -0.45 -12.35 2.52
C GLY A 6 -0.43 -10.82 2.57
N ILE A 7 0.59 -10.17 2.00
CA ILE A 7 0.67 -8.70 1.96
C ILE A 7 0.15 -8.19 0.61
N ILE A 8 0.46 -8.92 -0.46
CA ILE A 8 -0.04 -8.67 -1.81
C ILE A 8 -0.49 -9.97 -2.47
N ALA A 9 -1.45 -9.88 -3.37
CA ALA A 9 -1.96 -11.01 -4.14
C ALA A 9 -2.31 -10.58 -5.56
N PRO A 10 -2.40 -11.52 -6.52
CA PRO A 10 -2.91 -11.25 -7.86
C PRO A 10 -4.30 -10.60 -7.85
N ALA A 11 -5.18 -10.99 -6.93
CA ALA A 11 -6.46 -10.33 -6.71
C ALA A 11 -6.38 -9.14 -5.74
N GLY A 12 -5.28 -8.42 -5.71
CA GLY A 12 -5.10 -7.18 -4.97
C GLY A 12 -5.56 -5.94 -5.74
N SER A 13 -5.26 -4.77 -5.15
CA SER A 13 -5.66 -3.47 -5.68
C SER A 13 -4.62 -2.41 -5.33
N GLY A 14 -4.64 -1.26 -6.00
CA GLY A 14 -3.74 -0.17 -5.66
C GLY A 14 -3.67 0.95 -6.67
N PHE A 15 -2.59 1.72 -6.61
CA PHE A 15 -2.40 2.92 -7.41
C PHE A 15 -1.05 2.90 -8.11
N ILE A 16 -1.02 3.46 -9.32
CA ILE A 16 0.18 3.68 -10.12
C ILE A 16 0.27 5.16 -10.42
N THR A 17 1.27 5.84 -9.89
CA THR A 17 1.59 7.22 -10.25
C THR A 17 2.67 7.21 -11.32
N VAL A 18 2.44 7.86 -12.45
CA VAL A 18 3.39 7.95 -13.56
C VAL A 18 3.64 9.41 -13.90
N TRP A 19 4.90 9.76 -14.07
CA TRP A 19 5.30 11.08 -14.57
C TRP A 19 6.19 10.88 -15.80
N PRO A 20 5.63 10.96 -17.01
CA PRO A 20 6.40 10.87 -18.24
C PRO A 20 7.37 12.05 -18.36
N HIS A 21 8.52 11.86 -19.03
CA HIS A 21 9.49 12.93 -19.26
C HIS A 21 8.85 14.16 -19.89
N ASP A 22 8.10 13.98 -20.95
CA ASP A 22 7.48 15.06 -21.74
C ASP A 22 5.99 15.29 -21.38
N GLY A 23 5.55 14.91 -20.17
CA GLY A 23 4.13 14.97 -19.81
C GLY A 23 3.85 15.39 -18.39
N GLU A 24 2.56 15.55 -18.13
CA GLU A 24 2.05 15.79 -16.78
C GLU A 24 1.93 14.48 -16.00
N PRO A 25 2.09 14.52 -14.66
CA PRO A 25 1.91 13.34 -13.83
C PRO A 25 0.44 12.95 -13.78
N ILE A 26 0.19 11.63 -13.77
CA ILE A 26 -1.14 11.05 -13.58
C ILE A 26 -1.13 9.98 -12.51
N VAL A 27 -2.29 9.74 -11.92
CA VAL A 27 -2.54 8.61 -11.02
C VAL A 27 -3.55 7.66 -11.67
N ILE A 28 -3.16 6.41 -11.83
CA ILE A 28 -4.04 5.33 -12.27
C ILE A 28 -4.59 4.67 -11.01
N ASP A 29 -5.86 4.91 -10.73
CA ASP A 29 -6.59 4.38 -9.58
C ASP A 29 -7.21 3.03 -9.93
N GLY A 30 -6.52 1.96 -9.59
CA GLY A 30 -6.99 0.59 -9.63
C GLY A 30 -7.27 0.05 -8.23
N TYR A 31 -7.77 0.90 -7.30
CA TYR A 31 -8.08 0.44 -5.97
C TYR A 31 -9.38 -0.36 -5.91
N ALA A 32 -9.60 -1.05 -4.79
CA ALA A 32 -10.73 -1.95 -4.60
C ALA A 32 -12.07 -1.21 -4.56
N GLU A 33 -13.13 -1.85 -5.04
CA GLU A 33 -14.52 -1.39 -4.91
C GLU A 33 -15.34 -2.32 -4.03
N MET A 34 -16.37 -1.74 -3.39
CA MET A 34 -17.41 -2.48 -2.72
C MET A 34 -18.13 -3.39 -3.72
N PRO A 35 -18.11 -4.72 -3.57
CA PRO A 35 -18.86 -5.64 -4.42
C PRO A 35 -20.33 -5.75 -4.00
N GLY A 36 -21.10 -6.58 -4.72
CA GLY A 36 -22.48 -6.93 -4.38
C GLY A 36 -23.52 -6.43 -5.38
N ARG A 37 -23.11 -6.00 -6.58
CA ARG A 37 -24.06 -5.65 -7.66
C ARG A 37 -24.99 -6.82 -7.94
N GLY A 38 -26.27 -6.52 -8.13
CA GLY A 38 -27.32 -7.51 -8.41
C GLY A 38 -27.78 -8.33 -7.20
N LEU A 39 -27.17 -8.17 -6.01
CA LEU A 39 -27.54 -8.91 -4.81
C LEU A 39 -28.63 -8.20 -4.00
N SER A 40 -29.52 -9.00 -3.38
CA SER A 40 -30.48 -8.52 -2.40
C SER A 40 -29.83 -8.35 -1.01
N ALA A 41 -30.41 -7.49 -0.16
CA ALA A 41 -29.83 -7.11 1.14
C ALA A 41 -29.60 -8.30 2.10
N ASP A 42 -30.39 -9.38 2.00
CA ASP A 42 -30.26 -10.58 2.80
C ASP A 42 -29.02 -11.44 2.44
N GLN A 43 -28.37 -11.15 1.31
CA GLN A 43 -27.15 -11.84 0.87
C GLN A 43 -25.87 -11.17 1.37
N PHE A 44 -25.97 -10.04 2.05
CA PHE A 44 -24.85 -9.31 2.63
C PHE A 44 -24.54 -9.78 4.07
N GLY A 45 -23.33 -9.49 4.55
CA GLY A 45 -22.90 -9.80 5.92
C GLY A 45 -22.36 -11.19 6.16
N GLY A 46 -22.41 -12.09 5.15
CA GLY A 46 -21.93 -13.48 5.24
C GLY A 46 -20.43 -13.64 4.96
N GLY A 47 -19.94 -14.88 5.11
CA GLY A 47 -18.59 -15.29 4.72
C GLY A 47 -17.44 -14.69 5.53
N LYS A 48 -17.69 -13.99 6.63
CA LYS A 48 -16.72 -13.31 7.46
C LYS A 48 -16.14 -14.18 8.56
N ARG A 49 -14.88 -13.91 8.90
CA ARG A 49 -14.17 -14.44 10.07
C ARG A 49 -13.47 -13.29 10.76
N GLU A 50 -13.94 -12.90 11.93
CA GLU A 50 -13.28 -11.88 12.76
C GLU A 50 -12.05 -12.52 13.42
N VAL A 51 -10.89 -11.90 13.25
CA VAL A 51 -9.62 -12.40 13.77
C VAL A 51 -8.81 -11.29 14.39
N GLU A 52 -7.94 -11.67 15.34
CA GLU A 52 -6.98 -10.80 15.97
C GLU A 52 -5.57 -11.24 15.60
N MET A 53 -4.69 -10.27 15.31
CA MET A 53 -3.28 -10.47 15.03
C MET A 53 -2.42 -9.69 16.00
N SER A 54 -1.24 -10.24 16.34
CA SER A 54 -0.24 -9.55 17.18
C SER A 54 0.64 -8.56 16.40
N TYR A 55 0.31 -8.25 15.15
CA TYR A 55 1.10 -7.35 14.30
C TYR A 55 1.03 -5.89 14.76
N GLY A 56 2.16 -5.34 15.17
CA GLY A 56 2.26 -3.95 15.68
C GLY A 56 1.53 -3.67 16.99
N GLY A 57 0.89 -4.67 17.57
CA GLY A 57 0.01 -4.62 18.73
C GLY A 57 -1.12 -5.63 18.60
N HIS A 58 -2.32 -5.26 19.02
CA HIS A 58 -3.53 -6.06 18.80
C HIS A 58 -4.31 -5.45 17.63
N THR A 59 -4.18 -6.03 16.44
CA THR A 59 -4.92 -5.61 15.24
C THR A 59 -6.09 -6.55 15.01
N GLN A 60 -7.31 -6.01 15.03
CA GLN A 60 -8.52 -6.73 14.63
C GLN A 60 -8.76 -6.55 13.13
N THR A 61 -9.14 -7.61 12.45
CA THR A 61 -9.50 -7.59 11.02
C THR A 61 -10.53 -8.66 10.70
N ILE A 62 -11.20 -8.52 9.57
CA ILE A 62 -12.12 -9.52 9.04
C ILE A 62 -11.45 -10.21 7.85
N VAL A 63 -11.41 -11.54 7.85
CA VAL A 63 -10.88 -12.37 6.77
C VAL A 63 -11.94 -13.34 6.26
N GLY A 64 -11.60 -14.18 5.30
CA GLY A 64 -12.53 -15.14 4.68
C GLY A 64 -13.17 -14.58 3.40
N TRP A 65 -14.06 -15.35 2.83
CA TRP A 65 -14.68 -15.05 1.53
C TRP A 65 -15.48 -13.74 1.53
N GLY A 66 -16.12 -13.40 2.66
CA GLY A 66 -16.90 -12.16 2.80
C GLY A 66 -16.04 -10.89 2.86
N SER A 67 -14.74 -10.99 3.14
CA SER A 67 -13.84 -9.84 3.19
C SER A 67 -13.31 -9.42 1.81
N VAL A 68 -13.62 -10.17 0.77
CA VAL A 68 -13.11 -9.95 -0.59
C VAL A 68 -13.81 -8.79 -1.26
N ALA A 69 -13.07 -7.76 -1.63
CA ALA A 69 -13.51 -6.64 -2.45
C ALA A 69 -13.25 -6.90 -3.94
N THR A 70 -13.90 -6.15 -4.83
CA THR A 70 -13.62 -6.19 -6.27
C THR A 70 -12.17 -5.75 -6.52
N PRO A 71 -11.29 -6.62 -7.06
CA PRO A 71 -9.87 -6.30 -7.24
C PRO A 71 -9.62 -5.42 -8.46
N GLY A 72 -8.64 -4.53 -8.40
CA GLY A 72 -8.34 -3.60 -9.49
C GLY A 72 -6.91 -3.64 -10.03
N ALA A 73 -5.99 -4.41 -9.43
CA ALA A 73 -4.57 -4.35 -9.77
C ALA A 73 -4.29 -4.67 -11.26
N PHE A 74 -4.86 -5.75 -11.81
CA PHE A 74 -4.64 -6.10 -13.22
C PHE A 74 -5.27 -5.11 -14.19
N ALA A 75 -6.39 -4.49 -13.84
CA ALA A 75 -6.97 -3.42 -14.65
C ALA A 75 -6.06 -2.18 -14.67
N ALA A 76 -5.46 -1.82 -13.52
CA ALA A 76 -4.50 -0.72 -13.44
C ALA A 76 -3.23 -1.02 -14.23
N PHE A 77 -2.71 -2.24 -14.17
CA PHE A 77 -1.55 -2.64 -14.98
C PHE A 77 -1.86 -2.59 -16.48
N ALA A 78 -3.03 -3.06 -16.90
CA ALA A 78 -3.44 -3.00 -18.30
C ALA A 78 -3.57 -1.55 -18.79
N GLU A 79 -4.13 -0.65 -17.99
CA GLU A 79 -4.23 0.78 -18.34
C GLU A 79 -2.85 1.45 -18.37
N ALA A 80 -1.97 1.16 -17.41
CA ALA A 80 -0.60 1.67 -17.40
C ALA A 80 0.17 1.18 -18.65
N HIS A 81 0.06 -0.11 -18.95
CA HIS A 81 0.68 -0.70 -20.14
C HIS A 81 0.12 -0.10 -21.45
N ARG A 82 -1.17 0.07 -21.56
CA ARG A 82 -1.82 0.70 -22.73
C ARG A 82 -1.32 2.12 -22.99
N ARG A 83 -1.02 2.89 -21.94
CA ARG A 83 -0.56 4.29 -22.04
C ARG A 83 0.94 4.40 -22.25
N PHE A 84 1.72 3.59 -21.57
CA PHE A 84 3.17 3.77 -21.41
C PHE A 84 3.98 2.52 -21.74
N GLY A 85 3.34 1.38 -21.98
CA GLY A 85 4.03 0.12 -22.27
C GLY A 85 4.75 0.15 -23.61
N SER A 86 6.01 -0.28 -23.62
CA SER A 86 6.84 -0.38 -24.81
C SER A 86 7.19 -1.83 -25.23
N ILE A 87 6.86 -2.80 -24.37
CA ILE A 87 7.05 -4.23 -24.65
C ILE A 87 5.70 -4.94 -24.68
N GLU A 88 5.66 -6.13 -25.28
CA GLU A 88 4.43 -6.94 -25.32
C GLU A 88 3.93 -7.26 -23.91
N TRP A 89 2.60 -7.23 -23.73
CA TRP A 89 1.97 -7.52 -22.44
C TRP A 89 2.37 -8.87 -21.86
N SER A 90 2.40 -9.92 -22.67
CA SER A 90 2.81 -11.28 -22.26
C SER A 90 4.24 -11.34 -21.75
N ALA A 91 5.16 -10.56 -22.34
CA ALA A 91 6.56 -10.55 -21.96
C ALA A 91 6.79 -10.04 -20.53
N ILE A 92 5.88 -9.21 -20.00
CA ILE A 92 5.93 -8.72 -18.60
C ILE A 92 5.80 -9.89 -17.60
N PHE A 93 5.05 -10.93 -17.96
CA PHE A 93 4.77 -12.07 -17.07
C PHE A 93 5.86 -13.14 -17.08
N GLU A 94 6.62 -13.27 -18.16
CA GLU A 94 7.60 -14.36 -18.33
C GLU A 94 8.60 -14.50 -17.17
N PRO A 95 9.24 -13.42 -16.63
CA PRO A 95 10.17 -13.56 -15.52
C PRO A 95 9.50 -14.09 -14.27
N THR A 96 8.28 -13.59 -13.96
CA THR A 96 7.51 -14.01 -12.79
C THR A 96 7.04 -15.45 -12.92
N VAL A 97 6.57 -15.86 -14.09
CA VAL A 97 6.18 -17.25 -14.39
C VAL A 97 7.35 -18.20 -14.10
N LYS A 98 8.55 -17.89 -14.60
CA LYS A 98 9.75 -18.71 -14.36
C LYS A 98 10.11 -18.84 -12.88
N ILE A 99 9.98 -17.75 -12.13
CA ILE A 99 10.23 -17.74 -10.67
C ILE A 99 9.21 -18.61 -9.95
N VAL A 100 7.92 -18.47 -10.27
CA VAL A 100 6.83 -19.23 -9.62
C VAL A 100 6.92 -20.72 -9.95
N GLU A 101 7.29 -21.09 -11.18
CA GLU A 101 7.50 -22.50 -11.58
C GLU A 101 8.69 -23.17 -10.89
N ALA A 102 9.75 -22.42 -10.68
CA ALA A 102 10.94 -22.93 -9.98
C ALA A 102 10.76 -23.03 -8.46
N GLY A 103 9.69 -22.42 -7.91
CA GLY A 103 9.59 -22.09 -6.50
C GLY A 103 10.54 -20.93 -6.14
N PHE A 104 10.24 -20.24 -5.08
CA PHE A 104 11.03 -19.09 -4.62
C PHE A 104 11.23 -19.11 -3.09
N PRO A 105 12.37 -18.61 -2.60
CA PRO A 105 12.60 -18.57 -1.16
C PRO A 105 11.67 -17.56 -0.47
N MET A 106 11.12 -17.96 0.68
CA MET A 106 10.37 -17.06 1.57
C MET A 106 11.25 -15.91 2.00
N SER A 107 10.81 -14.68 1.77
CA SER A 107 11.52 -13.50 2.24
C SER A 107 11.41 -13.34 3.75
N ARG A 108 12.41 -12.69 4.39
CA ARG A 108 12.35 -12.36 5.81
C ARG A 108 11.09 -11.60 6.18
N ALA A 109 10.70 -10.59 5.38
CA ALA A 109 9.52 -9.77 5.66
C ALA A 109 8.21 -10.57 5.59
N SER A 110 8.09 -11.50 4.62
CA SER A 110 6.92 -12.38 4.53
C SER A 110 6.88 -13.43 5.65
N ALA A 111 8.04 -13.98 6.04
CA ALA A 111 8.14 -14.90 7.18
C ALA A 111 7.74 -14.20 8.49
N GLU A 112 8.26 -13.00 8.73
CA GLU A 112 7.94 -12.16 9.89
C GLU A 112 6.44 -11.80 9.95
N TYR A 113 5.84 -11.49 8.81
CA TYR A 113 4.40 -11.29 8.71
C TYR A 113 3.62 -12.58 8.98
N LEU A 114 4.05 -13.70 8.42
CA LEU A 114 3.41 -14.99 8.58
C LEU A 114 3.42 -15.47 10.05
N ASP A 115 4.47 -15.19 10.81
CA ASP A 115 4.53 -15.48 12.25
C ASP A 115 3.34 -14.86 13.02
N HIS A 116 2.87 -13.69 12.60
CA HIS A 116 1.71 -13.02 13.20
C HIS A 116 0.37 -13.48 12.62
N ALA A 117 0.33 -13.96 11.36
CA ALA A 117 -0.88 -14.17 10.58
C ALA A 117 -1.21 -15.63 10.29
N HIS A 118 -0.24 -16.58 10.43
CA HIS A 118 -0.39 -17.94 9.94
C HIS A 118 -1.61 -18.67 10.50
N ARG A 119 -1.89 -18.54 11.81
CA ARG A 119 -3.04 -19.22 12.44
C ARG A 119 -4.37 -18.55 12.15
N SER A 120 -4.39 -17.22 12.26
CA SER A 120 -5.62 -16.44 12.17
C SER A 120 -6.08 -16.25 10.73
N ILE A 121 -5.15 -16.00 9.79
CA ILE A 121 -5.45 -15.70 8.39
C ILE A 121 -5.25 -16.91 7.48
N PHE A 122 -4.06 -17.57 7.51
CA PHE A 122 -3.71 -18.58 6.51
C PHE A 122 -4.01 -20.03 6.95
N GLY A 123 -4.31 -20.28 8.22
CA GLY A 123 -4.53 -21.61 8.76
C GLY A 123 -5.94 -22.15 8.64
N TRP A 124 -6.94 -21.34 8.29
CA TRP A 124 -8.34 -21.76 8.26
C TRP A 124 -8.77 -22.41 6.94
N ASN A 125 -8.13 -22.05 5.83
CA ASN A 125 -8.37 -22.62 4.51
C ASN A 125 -7.32 -23.68 4.21
N GLU A 126 -7.73 -24.87 3.82
CA GLU A 126 -6.85 -26.04 3.63
C GLU A 126 -5.79 -25.78 2.56
N THR A 127 -6.17 -25.19 1.42
CA THR A 127 -5.24 -24.86 0.31
C THR A 127 -4.22 -23.82 0.74
N SER A 128 -4.67 -22.78 1.45
CA SER A 128 -3.78 -21.74 1.98
C SER A 128 -2.82 -22.31 3.01
N ARG A 129 -3.32 -23.16 3.91
CA ARG A 129 -2.49 -23.82 4.92
C ARG A 129 -1.43 -24.72 4.29
N ALA A 130 -1.76 -25.46 3.24
CA ALA A 130 -0.80 -26.33 2.55
C ALA A 130 0.37 -25.59 1.91
N ILE A 131 0.22 -24.28 1.61
CA ILE A 131 1.27 -23.43 1.06
C ILE A 131 2.09 -22.75 2.17
N THR A 132 1.45 -22.42 3.29
CA THR A 132 2.02 -21.54 4.32
C THR A 132 2.49 -22.28 5.57
N HIS A 133 2.31 -23.61 5.65
CA HIS A 133 2.71 -24.43 6.80
C HIS A 133 3.40 -25.71 6.36
N HIS A 134 4.30 -26.18 7.20
CA HIS A 134 4.87 -27.52 7.14
C HIS A 134 3.87 -28.59 7.64
N ASP A 135 4.18 -29.85 7.39
CA ASP A 135 3.33 -31.01 7.81
C ASP A 135 3.13 -31.07 9.34
N ASP A 136 4.08 -30.58 10.12
CA ASP A 136 3.99 -30.50 11.58
C ASP A 136 3.12 -29.32 12.08
N GLY A 137 2.63 -28.48 11.16
CA GLY A 137 1.78 -27.33 11.44
C GLY A 137 2.53 -26.05 11.82
N SER A 138 3.85 -26.05 11.78
CA SER A 138 4.65 -24.82 11.91
C SER A 138 4.53 -23.97 10.63
N PRO A 139 4.58 -22.61 10.71
CA PRO A 139 4.62 -21.79 9.53
C PRO A 139 5.93 -21.96 8.76
N VAL A 140 5.90 -21.79 7.44
CA VAL A 140 7.11 -21.70 6.62
C VAL A 140 7.96 -20.51 7.06
N ALA A 141 9.28 -20.66 7.05
CA ALA A 141 10.25 -19.73 7.58
C ALA A 141 11.05 -19.03 6.46
N GLU A 142 11.84 -18.01 6.83
CA GLU A 142 12.78 -17.35 5.90
C GLU A 142 13.69 -18.38 5.22
N GLY A 143 13.74 -18.33 3.90
CA GLY A 143 14.56 -19.21 3.06
C GLY A 143 13.89 -20.52 2.64
N ASP A 144 12.77 -20.91 3.24
CA ASP A 144 11.99 -22.06 2.77
C ASP A 144 11.48 -21.82 1.35
N ILE A 145 11.51 -22.86 0.53
CA ILE A 145 11.04 -22.76 -0.85
C ILE A 145 9.50 -22.83 -0.87
N ILE A 146 8.91 -21.80 -1.44
CA ILE A 146 7.46 -21.69 -1.62
C ILE A 146 7.08 -22.13 -3.02
N GLU A 147 6.15 -23.03 -3.09
CA GLU A 147 5.48 -23.44 -4.33
C GLU A 147 3.99 -23.10 -4.22
N ILE A 148 3.47 -22.37 -5.22
CA ILE A 148 2.04 -22.02 -5.29
C ILE A 148 1.45 -22.74 -6.51
N PRO A 149 0.75 -23.87 -6.29
CA PRO A 149 0.19 -24.67 -7.37
C PRO A 149 -0.71 -23.83 -8.29
N HIS A 150 -0.60 -24.05 -9.60
CA HIS A 150 -1.41 -23.40 -10.65
C HIS A 150 -1.17 -21.89 -10.85
N LEU A 151 -0.38 -21.22 -10.02
CA LEU A 151 -0.19 -19.76 -10.16
C LEU A 151 0.54 -19.41 -11.45
N ALA A 152 1.56 -20.19 -11.84
CA ALA A 152 2.29 -19.96 -13.09
C ALA A 152 1.36 -20.05 -14.32
N ASP A 153 0.47 -21.06 -14.35
CA ASP A 153 -0.49 -21.22 -15.44
C ASP A 153 -1.50 -20.07 -15.49
N THR A 154 -1.97 -19.62 -14.32
CA THR A 154 -2.85 -18.46 -14.22
C THR A 154 -2.19 -17.18 -14.72
N LEU A 155 -0.90 -16.96 -14.38
CA LEU A 155 -0.16 -15.80 -14.85
C LEU A 155 0.10 -15.86 -16.37
N ARG A 156 0.40 -17.04 -16.94
CA ARG A 156 0.46 -17.20 -18.40
C ARG A 156 -0.87 -16.87 -19.06
N TRP A 157 -1.94 -17.41 -18.53
CA TRP A 157 -3.28 -17.16 -19.05
C TRP A 157 -3.61 -15.65 -19.07
N ILE A 158 -3.32 -14.93 -17.99
CA ILE A 158 -3.49 -13.47 -17.96
C ILE A 158 -2.54 -12.78 -18.95
N GLY A 159 -1.30 -13.24 -19.09
CA GLY A 159 -0.32 -12.73 -20.04
C GLY A 159 -0.74 -12.92 -21.50
N GLU A 160 -1.33 -14.04 -21.84
CA GLU A 160 -1.78 -14.39 -23.20
C GLU A 160 -3.12 -13.76 -23.58
N SER A 161 -4.07 -13.71 -22.62
CA SER A 161 -5.45 -13.30 -22.87
C SER A 161 -5.74 -11.86 -22.44
N GLY A 162 -4.80 -11.18 -21.78
CA GLY A 162 -4.99 -9.86 -21.21
C GLY A 162 -5.71 -9.88 -19.86
N ALA A 163 -5.74 -8.73 -19.18
CA ALA A 163 -6.39 -8.58 -17.88
C ALA A 163 -7.90 -8.86 -17.92
N SER A 164 -8.54 -8.73 -19.08
CA SER A 164 -9.99 -8.98 -19.27
C SER A 164 -10.44 -10.38 -18.87
N VAL A 165 -9.54 -11.38 -18.87
CA VAL A 165 -9.87 -12.73 -18.40
C VAL A 165 -10.34 -12.78 -16.95
N LEU A 166 -9.88 -11.84 -16.12
CA LEU A 166 -10.33 -11.70 -14.72
C LEU A 166 -11.63 -10.90 -14.61
N TYR A 167 -11.90 -9.95 -15.51
CA TYR A 167 -13.04 -9.04 -15.38
C TYR A 167 -14.26 -9.48 -16.19
N GLU A 168 -14.06 -10.08 -17.36
CA GLU A 168 -15.11 -10.45 -18.31
C GLU A 168 -15.00 -11.91 -18.77
N GLY A 169 -13.99 -12.64 -18.29
CA GLY A 169 -13.68 -14.00 -18.74
C GLY A 169 -13.83 -15.06 -17.65
N GLU A 170 -13.39 -16.28 -18.00
CA GLU A 170 -13.55 -17.48 -17.17
C GLU A 170 -12.86 -17.37 -15.80
N LEU A 171 -11.72 -16.66 -15.70
CA LEU A 171 -11.06 -16.47 -14.40
C LEU A 171 -11.93 -15.62 -13.46
N GLY A 172 -12.64 -14.63 -14.00
CA GLY A 172 -13.63 -13.84 -13.26
C GLY A 172 -14.80 -14.67 -12.77
N THR A 173 -15.37 -15.50 -13.66
CA THR A 173 -16.44 -16.43 -13.31
C THR A 173 -16.01 -17.39 -12.19
N ARG A 174 -14.82 -18.00 -12.28
CA ARG A 174 -14.28 -18.88 -11.24
C ARG A 174 -14.07 -18.12 -9.91
N THR A 175 -13.58 -16.89 -9.98
CA THR A 175 -13.33 -16.06 -8.79
C THR A 175 -14.66 -15.72 -8.10
N SER A 176 -15.63 -15.22 -8.84
CA SER A 176 -16.96 -14.90 -8.32
C SER A 176 -17.64 -16.15 -7.73
N ALA A 177 -17.64 -17.27 -8.45
CA ALA A 177 -18.24 -18.52 -7.98
C ALA A 177 -17.64 -18.96 -6.64
N ALA A 178 -16.30 -18.98 -6.51
CA ALA A 178 -15.63 -19.37 -5.27
C ALA A 178 -15.98 -18.45 -4.10
N VAL A 179 -15.99 -17.14 -4.33
CA VAL A 179 -16.34 -16.15 -3.30
C VAL A 179 -17.80 -16.29 -2.89
N ARG A 180 -18.71 -16.45 -3.85
CA ARG A 180 -20.16 -16.65 -3.59
C ARG A 180 -20.44 -17.95 -2.86
N GLU A 181 -19.81 -19.05 -3.23
CA GLU A 181 -19.93 -20.35 -2.56
C GLU A 181 -19.46 -20.26 -1.09
N GLY A 182 -18.43 -19.48 -0.82
CA GLY A 182 -17.94 -19.21 0.54
C GLY A 182 -18.79 -18.22 1.34
N GLY A 183 -19.88 -17.70 0.79
CA GLY A 183 -20.79 -16.74 1.45
C GLY A 183 -20.35 -15.27 1.31
N GLY A 184 -19.36 -14.98 0.48
CA GLY A 184 -18.98 -13.61 0.13
C GLY A 184 -19.92 -12.99 -0.91
N ILE A 185 -19.69 -11.74 -1.30
CA ILE A 185 -20.61 -10.93 -2.13
C ILE A 185 -20.04 -10.50 -3.48
N LEU A 186 -18.83 -10.90 -3.86
CA LEU A 186 -18.26 -10.58 -5.16
C LEU A 186 -19.01 -11.31 -6.28
N THR A 187 -19.57 -10.57 -7.23
CA THR A 187 -20.34 -11.07 -8.37
C THR A 187 -19.57 -10.91 -9.67
N GLU A 188 -19.98 -11.63 -10.73
CA GLU A 188 -19.47 -11.40 -12.09
C GLU A 188 -19.83 -10.01 -12.59
N GLU A 189 -20.97 -9.44 -12.16
CA GLU A 189 -21.38 -8.07 -12.50
C GLU A 189 -20.44 -7.04 -11.89
N ASP A 190 -19.93 -7.27 -10.66
CA ASP A 190 -18.92 -6.40 -10.03
C ASP A 190 -17.64 -6.37 -10.85
N LEU A 191 -17.15 -7.54 -11.26
CA LEU A 191 -15.95 -7.66 -12.08
C LEU A 191 -16.14 -7.00 -13.45
N ALA A 192 -17.22 -7.32 -14.14
CA ALA A 192 -17.54 -6.77 -15.47
C ALA A 192 -17.79 -5.25 -15.44
N ALA A 193 -18.31 -4.72 -14.34
CA ALA A 193 -18.56 -3.30 -14.16
C ALA A 193 -17.33 -2.50 -13.69
N TYR A 194 -16.30 -3.18 -13.18
CA TYR A 194 -15.10 -2.52 -12.64
C TYR A 194 -14.40 -1.66 -13.72
N ARG A 195 -14.05 -0.44 -13.35
CA ARG A 195 -13.28 0.46 -14.24
C ARG A 195 -12.16 1.14 -13.45
N VAL A 196 -10.99 1.19 -14.07
CA VAL A 196 -9.87 2.02 -13.60
C VAL A 196 -10.23 3.48 -13.80
N GLU A 197 -9.88 4.33 -12.85
CA GLU A 197 -9.97 5.78 -13.01
C GLU A 197 -8.58 6.38 -13.16
N VAL A 198 -8.46 7.36 -14.05
CA VAL A 198 -7.25 8.16 -14.21
C VAL A 198 -7.50 9.52 -13.59
N ARG A 199 -6.70 9.88 -12.59
CA ARG A 199 -6.90 11.09 -11.78
C ARG A 199 -5.72 12.04 -11.92
N ASP A 200 -6.00 13.33 -11.76
CA ASP A 200 -4.98 14.34 -11.56
C ASP A 200 -4.40 14.17 -10.13
N PRO A 201 -3.08 14.15 -9.95
CA PRO A 201 -2.47 14.04 -8.63
C PRO A 201 -2.64 15.33 -7.80
N ILE A 202 -2.52 15.21 -6.47
CA ILE A 202 -2.23 16.35 -5.61
C ILE A 202 -0.83 16.83 -5.98
N ARG A 203 -0.66 18.16 -6.21
CA ARG A 203 0.62 18.76 -6.57
C ARG A 203 0.95 19.90 -5.62
N PHE A 204 2.21 19.98 -5.17
CA PHE A 204 2.75 21.08 -4.36
C PHE A 204 4.26 21.16 -4.48
N GLN A 205 4.84 22.30 -4.06
CA GLN A 205 6.28 22.49 -4.01
C GLN A 205 6.85 22.11 -2.64
N LEU A 206 7.98 21.41 -2.65
CA LEU A 206 8.81 21.16 -1.49
C LEU A 206 10.25 21.53 -1.88
N ASP A 207 10.73 22.66 -1.42
CA ASP A 207 11.96 23.30 -1.88
C ASP A 207 12.01 23.40 -3.42
N GLU A 208 13.03 22.82 -4.06
CA GLU A 208 13.16 22.84 -5.53
C GLU A 208 12.38 21.71 -6.24
N TRP A 209 11.68 20.85 -5.48
CA TRP A 209 10.97 19.71 -6.03
C TRP A 209 9.47 19.97 -6.14
N GLU A 210 8.92 19.72 -7.30
CA GLU A 210 7.48 19.57 -7.46
C GLU A 210 7.07 18.16 -7.10
N ILE A 211 6.15 18.00 -6.16
CA ILE A 211 5.63 16.73 -5.68
C ILE A 211 4.30 16.42 -6.37
N ALA A 212 4.10 15.15 -6.75
CA ALA A 212 2.85 14.61 -7.27
C ALA A 212 2.50 13.32 -6.53
N THR A 213 1.33 13.26 -5.88
CA THR A 213 0.90 12.10 -5.08
C THR A 213 -0.60 11.82 -5.20
N ASN A 214 -1.08 10.73 -4.60
CA ASN A 214 -2.46 10.26 -4.68
C ASN A 214 -3.49 11.30 -4.25
N PRO A 215 -4.52 11.57 -5.08
CA PRO A 215 -5.67 12.37 -4.71
C PRO A 215 -6.75 11.52 -4.01
N PRO A 216 -7.82 12.17 -3.45
CA PRO A 216 -9.03 11.45 -3.04
C PRO A 216 -9.61 10.56 -4.16
N PRO A 217 -10.26 9.43 -3.82
CA PRO A 217 -10.72 9.01 -2.50
C PRO A 217 -9.62 8.38 -1.62
N ALA A 218 -8.39 8.19 -2.12
CA ALA A 218 -7.28 7.82 -1.27
C ALA A 218 -6.92 8.97 -0.32
N VAL A 219 -6.65 8.63 0.94
CA VAL A 219 -6.29 9.63 1.95
C VAL A 219 -4.79 9.73 2.18
N GLY A 220 -4.02 8.77 1.66
CA GLY A 220 -2.58 8.69 1.91
C GLY A 220 -1.80 9.89 1.36
N GLY A 221 -2.05 10.27 0.11
CA GLY A 221 -1.42 11.45 -0.50
C GLY A 221 -1.81 12.74 0.21
N VAL A 222 -3.08 12.91 0.59
CA VAL A 222 -3.58 14.06 1.35
C VAL A 222 -2.82 14.21 2.68
N VAL A 223 -2.74 13.13 3.45
CA VAL A 223 -2.13 13.11 4.80
C VAL A 223 -0.61 13.34 4.71
N SER A 224 0.09 12.68 3.80
CA SER A 224 1.54 12.90 3.62
C SER A 224 1.86 14.31 3.15
N SER A 225 1.05 14.89 2.26
CA SER A 225 1.19 16.27 1.81
C SER A 225 0.99 17.27 2.94
N ALA A 226 -0.05 17.07 3.75
CA ALA A 226 -0.32 17.94 4.91
C ALA A 226 0.84 17.91 5.93
N ILE A 227 1.39 16.71 6.24
CA ILE A 227 2.55 16.59 7.12
C ILE A 227 3.76 17.34 6.56
N LEU A 228 4.06 17.20 5.26
CA LEU A 228 5.18 17.86 4.61
C LEU A 228 5.03 19.40 4.61
N LEU A 229 3.87 19.91 4.22
CA LEU A 229 3.58 21.34 4.19
C LEU A 229 3.71 21.98 5.58
N LEU A 230 3.14 21.34 6.61
CA LEU A 230 3.24 21.79 7.99
C LEU A 230 4.67 21.69 8.56
N ALA A 231 5.43 20.67 8.19
CA ALA A 231 6.83 20.54 8.59
C ALA A 231 7.73 21.56 7.89
N SER A 232 7.35 22.04 6.71
CA SER A 232 8.10 23.03 5.94
C SER A 232 7.84 24.49 6.36
N SER A 233 6.83 24.76 7.20
CA SER A 233 6.45 26.09 7.64
C SER A 233 6.26 26.21 9.16
N PRO A 234 7.27 26.68 9.94
CA PRO A 234 8.62 27.05 9.53
C PRO A 234 9.44 25.85 9.05
N PRO A 235 10.55 26.07 8.32
CA PRO A 235 11.41 25.00 7.83
C PRO A 235 11.90 24.08 8.96
N PHE A 236 11.89 22.77 8.70
CA PHE A 236 12.31 21.74 9.65
C PHE A 236 13.83 21.76 9.86
N ASP A 237 14.29 22.01 11.08
CA ASP A 237 15.72 22.19 11.42
C ASP A 237 16.37 20.90 11.97
N GLY A 238 16.09 19.78 11.30
CA GLY A 238 16.68 18.48 11.65
C GLY A 238 16.03 17.78 12.85
N TRP A 239 16.55 16.62 13.21
CA TRP A 239 15.97 15.71 14.21
C TRP A 239 16.44 16.02 15.64
N ASN A 240 16.43 17.29 16.05
CA ASN A 240 16.64 17.69 17.43
C ASN A 240 15.35 17.48 18.28
N PRO A 241 15.46 17.48 19.65
CA PRO A 241 14.29 17.21 20.50
C PRO A 241 13.10 18.14 20.29
N GLY A 242 13.31 19.40 19.94
CA GLY A 242 12.24 20.37 19.67
C GLY A 242 11.50 20.06 18.36
N GLU A 243 12.23 19.70 17.33
CA GLU A 243 11.66 19.33 16.03
C GLU A 243 10.99 17.94 16.09
N ILE A 244 11.49 17.01 16.89
CA ILE A 244 10.82 15.73 17.16
C ILE A 244 9.46 15.96 17.81
N ASP A 245 9.39 16.84 18.81
CA ASP A 245 8.13 17.22 19.45
C ASP A 245 7.19 17.94 18.47
N ARG A 246 7.70 18.83 17.63
CA ARG A 246 6.93 19.49 16.57
C ARG A 246 6.39 18.48 15.56
N MET A 247 7.21 17.56 15.08
CA MET A 247 6.78 16.49 14.16
C MET A 247 5.70 15.60 14.79
N ALA A 248 5.84 15.27 16.07
CA ALA A 248 4.82 14.49 16.78
C ALA A 248 3.48 15.26 16.87
N ARG A 249 3.52 16.57 17.12
CA ARG A 249 2.31 17.42 17.10
C ARG A 249 1.69 17.53 15.71
N ILE A 250 2.52 17.69 14.66
CA ILE A 250 2.05 17.69 13.28
C ILE A 250 1.35 16.36 12.95
N GLN A 251 2.02 15.24 13.22
CA GLN A 251 1.41 13.92 12.96
C GLN A 251 0.13 13.73 13.77
N ARG A 252 0.14 14.07 15.06
CA ARG A 252 -1.06 14.04 15.90
C ARG A 252 -2.20 14.81 15.24
N ALA A 253 -1.92 16.01 14.78
CA ALA A 253 -2.90 16.90 14.22
C ALA A 253 -3.51 16.38 12.91
N VAL A 254 -2.66 16.06 11.95
CA VAL A 254 -3.08 15.60 10.63
C VAL A 254 -3.79 14.23 10.71
N LEU A 255 -3.27 13.34 11.54
CA LEU A 255 -3.87 12.03 11.75
C LEU A 255 -5.20 12.08 12.49
N HIS A 256 -5.48 13.07 13.36
CA HIS A 256 -6.81 13.33 13.94
C HIS A 256 -7.81 13.81 12.90
N TYR A 257 -7.49 14.81 12.17
CA TYR A 257 -8.37 15.28 11.10
C TYR A 257 -8.75 14.16 10.12
N ARG A 258 -7.77 13.30 9.78
CA ARG A 258 -8.02 12.14 8.93
C ARG A 258 -9.12 11.23 9.49
N ALA A 259 -9.11 10.97 10.78
CA ALA A 259 -10.07 10.05 11.38
C ALA A 259 -11.47 10.65 11.51
N GLU A 260 -11.55 11.93 11.84
CA GLU A 260 -12.81 12.63 12.06
C GLU A 260 -13.50 12.99 10.73
N GLU A 261 -12.73 13.47 9.74
CA GLU A 261 -13.27 14.12 8.55
C GLU A 261 -13.05 13.32 7.25
N LEU A 262 -11.87 12.66 7.09
CA LEU A 262 -11.57 11.91 5.87
C LEU A 262 -12.17 10.49 5.86
N GLY A 263 -12.79 10.06 6.94
CA GLY A 263 -13.51 8.79 7.04
C GLY A 263 -14.82 8.77 6.26
N ASP A 264 -15.53 9.89 6.19
CA ASP A 264 -16.83 10.00 5.52
C ASP A 264 -16.68 9.98 3.99
N TYR A 265 -17.37 9.06 3.34
CA TYR A 265 -17.36 8.91 1.89
C TYR A 265 -18.03 10.08 1.15
N GLY A 266 -19.00 10.75 1.78
CA GLY A 266 -19.76 11.86 1.18
C GLY A 266 -19.03 13.19 1.14
N THR A 267 -18.20 13.47 2.16
CA THR A 267 -17.53 14.77 2.36
C THR A 267 -16.00 14.72 2.18
N ARG A 268 -15.44 13.56 1.94
CA ARG A 268 -13.97 13.31 1.92
C ARG A 268 -13.19 14.25 1.00
N ALA A 269 -13.70 14.53 -0.20
CA ALA A 269 -13.00 15.39 -1.16
C ALA A 269 -12.89 16.81 -0.62
N GLU A 270 -13.98 17.35 -0.07
CA GLU A 270 -14.03 18.70 0.52
C GLU A 270 -13.13 18.77 1.79
N ALA A 271 -13.20 17.74 2.63
CA ALA A 271 -12.35 17.65 3.82
C ALA A 271 -10.85 17.55 3.44
N ALA A 272 -10.51 16.86 2.36
CA ALA A 272 -9.14 16.79 1.86
C ALA A 272 -8.62 18.16 1.38
N GLU A 273 -9.43 18.89 0.63
CA GLU A 273 -9.10 20.27 0.21
C GLU A 273 -8.92 21.18 1.40
N GLN A 274 -9.79 21.09 2.39
CA GLN A 274 -9.72 21.89 3.62
C GLN A 274 -8.43 21.58 4.43
N LEU A 275 -8.08 20.30 4.61
CA LEU A 275 -6.84 19.93 5.30
C LEU A 275 -5.61 20.47 4.58
N LEU A 276 -5.55 20.36 3.26
CA LEU A 276 -4.41 20.88 2.48
C LEU A 276 -4.32 22.40 2.54
N SER A 277 -5.47 23.11 2.55
CA SER A 277 -5.51 24.56 2.76
C SER A 277 -4.95 24.95 4.12
N TRP A 278 -5.41 24.33 5.22
CA TRP A 278 -4.88 24.59 6.57
C TRP A 278 -3.41 24.23 6.71
N ALA A 279 -2.98 23.13 6.09
CA ALA A 279 -1.58 22.72 6.09
C ALA A 279 -0.68 23.73 5.37
N HIS A 280 -1.18 24.32 4.29
CA HIS A 280 -0.48 25.42 3.58
C HIS A 280 -0.37 26.67 4.45
N ASP A 281 -1.39 26.96 5.27
CA ASP A 281 -1.43 28.12 6.17
C ASP A 281 -0.76 27.86 7.54
N GLY A 282 -0.35 26.62 7.83
CA GLY A 282 0.36 26.23 9.06
C GLY A 282 -0.52 25.93 10.28
N ASP A 283 -1.80 25.58 10.13
CA ASP A 283 -2.76 25.31 11.23
C ASP A 283 -2.90 23.83 11.57
N LEU A 284 -3.11 23.51 12.88
CA LEU A 284 -2.95 22.16 13.45
C LEU A 284 -4.06 21.74 14.42
N SER A 285 -4.97 20.82 14.01
CA SER A 285 -5.80 20.04 14.97
C SER A 285 -6.49 18.83 14.36
N ALA A 286 -6.15 17.57 14.70
CA ALA A 286 -6.95 16.33 14.58
C ALA A 286 -6.27 14.93 14.32
N VAL A 287 -6.79 13.68 14.63
CA VAL A 287 -6.19 12.29 14.82
C VAL A 287 -6.77 11.08 14.02
N GLU A 288 -6.34 9.98 13.59
CA GLU A 288 -5.76 8.64 13.73
C GLU A 288 -6.31 7.47 12.85
N ARG A 289 -5.48 6.39 12.57
CA ARG A 289 -5.50 4.92 12.34
C ARG A 289 -5.39 4.33 10.94
N SER A 290 -4.94 2.98 10.80
CA SER A 290 -4.39 2.49 9.55
C SER A 290 -4.05 1.01 9.28
N PRO A 291 -4.04 0.45 8.01
CA PRO A 291 -3.57 -0.91 7.60
C PRO A 291 -2.34 -1.04 6.66
N SER A 292 -2.04 -2.25 6.08
CA SER A 292 -0.76 -2.71 5.49
C SER A 292 -0.68 -2.75 3.94
N THR A 293 0.56 -2.76 3.28
CA THR A 293 0.75 -2.52 1.83
C THR A 293 2.17 -2.89 1.33
N VAL A 294 2.41 -3.01 -0.01
CA VAL A 294 3.75 -3.08 -0.65
C VAL A 294 3.96 -1.94 -1.64
N HIS A 295 5.25 -1.60 -1.93
CA HIS A 295 5.61 -0.51 -2.85
C HIS A 295 6.78 -0.87 -3.78
N THR A 296 6.73 -0.36 -5.03
CA THR A 296 7.80 -0.41 -6.02
C THR A 296 7.99 0.96 -6.67
N SER A 297 9.23 1.41 -6.75
CA SER A 297 9.65 2.66 -7.40
C SER A 297 10.56 2.40 -8.58
N THR A 298 10.37 3.09 -9.69
CA THR A 298 11.23 3.03 -10.86
C THR A 298 11.50 4.42 -11.43
N ALA A 299 12.71 4.62 -11.96
CA ALA A 299 13.07 5.78 -12.77
C ALA A 299 13.97 5.31 -13.91
N ASP A 300 13.94 6.00 -15.06
CA ASP A 300 14.79 5.72 -16.19
C ASP A 300 15.70 6.92 -16.58
N THR A 301 16.62 6.70 -17.51
CA THR A 301 17.58 7.73 -17.97
C THR A 301 16.93 8.79 -18.84
N ASP A 302 15.72 8.59 -19.32
CA ASP A 302 14.96 9.59 -20.08
C ASP A 302 14.22 10.56 -19.14
N GLY A 303 14.22 10.30 -17.81
CA GLY A 303 13.55 11.12 -16.81
C GLY A 303 12.08 10.75 -16.61
N ASN A 304 11.67 9.54 -17.01
CA ASN A 304 10.38 9.00 -16.63
C ASN A 304 10.42 8.45 -15.20
N GLY A 305 9.36 8.66 -14.43
CA GLY A 305 9.19 8.09 -13.09
C GLY A 305 7.90 7.30 -12.96
N CYS A 306 7.96 6.18 -12.23
CA CYS A 306 6.76 5.40 -11.89
C CYS A 306 6.85 4.89 -10.44
N ALA A 307 5.79 5.12 -9.68
CA ALA A 307 5.61 4.66 -8.30
C ALA A 307 4.35 3.80 -8.22
N ILE A 308 4.47 2.56 -7.78
CA ILE A 308 3.39 1.57 -7.72
C ILE A 308 3.20 1.16 -6.26
N THR A 309 2.01 1.37 -5.72
CA THR A 309 1.65 0.88 -4.38
C THR A 309 0.44 -0.03 -4.49
N LEU A 310 0.57 -1.26 -3.99
CA LEU A 310 -0.45 -2.30 -4.07
C LEU A 310 -0.68 -2.97 -2.72
N SER A 311 -1.89 -3.49 -2.50
CA SER A 311 -2.25 -4.28 -1.33
C SER A 311 -3.27 -5.36 -1.65
N ALA A 312 -3.27 -6.42 -0.86
CA ALA A 312 -4.38 -7.34 -0.70
C ALA A 312 -5.01 -7.19 0.72
N GLY A 313 -4.77 -6.07 1.39
CA GLY A 313 -5.04 -5.90 2.81
C GLY A 313 -4.10 -6.78 3.64
N TYR A 314 -4.66 -7.57 4.53
CA TYR A 314 -3.97 -8.65 5.26
C TYR A 314 -4.12 -10.01 4.58
N GLY A 315 -4.85 -10.07 3.45
CA GLY A 315 -5.24 -11.28 2.75
C GLY A 315 -6.50 -11.93 3.32
N ALA A 316 -7.35 -12.48 2.44
CA ALA A 316 -8.55 -13.21 2.85
C ALA A 316 -8.22 -14.58 3.50
N GLY A 317 -7.00 -15.06 3.34
CA GLY A 317 -6.59 -16.41 3.75
C GLY A 317 -7.15 -17.52 2.87
N ALA A 318 -7.67 -17.18 1.70
CA ALA A 318 -8.24 -18.12 0.73
C ALA A 318 -7.72 -17.86 -0.68
N LEU A 319 -7.71 -18.91 -1.50
CA LEU A 319 -7.35 -18.86 -2.92
C LEU A 319 -8.54 -19.27 -3.78
N VAL A 320 -8.57 -18.74 -5.01
CA VAL A 320 -9.50 -19.24 -6.04
C VAL A 320 -9.07 -20.65 -6.43
N PRO A 321 -9.96 -21.65 -6.33
CA PRO A 321 -9.62 -23.04 -6.58
C PRO A 321 -9.03 -23.29 -7.97
N GLY A 322 -7.91 -24.02 -8.03
CA GLY A 322 -7.23 -24.39 -9.27
C GLY A 322 -6.51 -23.24 -9.99
N THR A 323 -6.23 -22.12 -9.30
CA THR A 323 -5.57 -20.96 -9.90
C THR A 323 -4.32 -20.48 -9.16
N GLY A 324 -4.13 -20.88 -7.90
CA GLY A 324 -3.06 -20.34 -7.04
C GLY A 324 -3.23 -18.86 -6.68
N MET A 325 -4.33 -18.24 -7.07
CA MET A 325 -4.57 -16.80 -6.88
C MET A 325 -5.16 -16.52 -5.50
N TYR A 326 -4.36 -15.96 -4.59
CA TYR A 326 -4.84 -15.47 -3.31
C TYR A 326 -5.77 -14.29 -3.48
N LEU A 327 -6.76 -14.19 -2.58
CA LEU A 327 -7.77 -13.13 -2.54
C LEU A 327 -7.42 -12.07 -1.49
N ASN A 328 -7.87 -10.83 -1.75
CA ASN A 328 -7.74 -9.71 -0.84
C ASN A 328 -8.77 -9.79 0.31
N ASN A 329 -8.51 -9.04 1.42
CA ASN A 329 -9.51 -8.79 2.45
C ASN A 329 -9.80 -7.30 2.62
N SER A 330 -9.83 -6.54 1.55
CA SER A 330 -9.95 -5.07 1.60
C SER A 330 -11.24 -4.57 2.29
N LEU A 331 -12.32 -5.35 2.29
CA LEU A 331 -13.51 -5.06 3.11
C LEU A 331 -13.28 -5.33 4.60
N GLY A 332 -12.31 -6.16 4.94
CA GLY A 332 -11.99 -6.55 6.32
C GLY A 332 -11.01 -5.63 7.03
N GLU A 333 -10.49 -4.61 6.35
CA GLU A 333 -9.60 -3.60 6.92
C GLU A 333 -10.43 -2.58 7.71
N VAL A 334 -10.95 -3.01 8.88
CA VAL A 334 -11.93 -2.27 9.69
C VAL A 334 -11.47 -0.87 10.11
N GLU A 335 -10.17 -0.65 10.20
CA GLU A 335 -9.60 0.66 10.51
C GLU A 335 -9.66 1.67 9.34
N LEU A 336 -9.99 1.23 8.13
CA LEU A 336 -10.25 2.08 6.97
C LEU A 336 -11.74 2.31 6.71
N MET A 337 -12.60 1.49 7.29
CA MET A 337 -14.03 1.53 7.05
C MET A 337 -14.71 2.40 8.11
N SER A 338 -15.33 3.51 7.69
CA SER A 338 -16.20 4.33 8.55
C SER A 338 -17.62 3.76 8.66
N GLU A 339 -18.00 2.90 7.73
CA GLU A 339 -19.29 2.24 7.66
C GLU A 339 -19.24 0.82 8.21
N ASP A 340 -20.39 0.27 8.55
CA ASP A 340 -20.50 -1.12 8.94
C ASP A 340 -20.07 -2.06 7.79
N TYR A 341 -19.63 -3.25 8.16
CA TYR A 341 -19.25 -4.30 7.25
C TYR A 341 -20.35 -4.57 6.20
N HIS A 342 -19.99 -4.47 4.91
CA HIS A 342 -20.91 -4.58 3.78
C HIS A 342 -22.01 -3.49 3.66
N ALA A 343 -21.87 -2.35 4.32
CA ALA A 343 -22.87 -1.29 4.29
C ALA A 343 -22.75 -0.32 3.11
N LEU A 344 -21.58 -0.26 2.45
CA LEU A 344 -21.36 0.64 1.32
C LEU A 344 -22.17 0.21 0.09
N THR A 345 -22.52 1.18 -0.74
CA THR A 345 -23.15 0.90 -2.04
C THR A 345 -22.20 0.16 -2.96
N PRO A 346 -22.62 -0.95 -3.62
CA PRO A 346 -21.79 -1.64 -4.59
C PRO A 346 -21.23 -0.70 -5.67
N GLY A 347 -19.93 -0.81 -5.94
CA GLY A 347 -19.19 0.09 -6.83
C GLY A 347 -18.55 1.29 -6.15
N THR A 348 -18.79 1.51 -4.86
CA THR A 348 -18.06 2.54 -4.11
C THR A 348 -16.58 2.18 -4.01
N ARG A 349 -15.69 3.10 -4.44
CA ARG A 349 -14.25 2.96 -4.29
C ARG A 349 -13.87 3.02 -2.81
N LEU A 350 -13.16 2.01 -2.31
CA LEU A 350 -12.77 1.94 -0.89
C LEU A 350 -11.70 2.98 -0.54
N VAL A 351 -11.56 3.26 0.76
CA VAL A 351 -10.52 4.16 1.29
C VAL A 351 -9.15 3.51 1.27
N SER A 352 -8.10 4.30 1.05
CA SER A 352 -6.72 3.82 1.06
C SER A 352 -5.75 4.83 1.67
N ASN A 353 -4.77 4.33 2.45
CA ASN A 353 -3.61 5.11 2.92
C ASN A 353 -2.43 5.12 1.93
N MET A 354 -2.53 4.50 0.78
CA MET A 354 -1.46 4.44 -0.20
C MET A 354 -1.10 5.82 -0.71
N ALA A 355 0.19 6.08 -0.83
CA ALA A 355 0.75 7.35 -1.28
C ALA A 355 1.95 7.10 -2.24
N PRO A 356 1.76 6.43 -3.40
CA PRO A 356 2.80 6.42 -4.42
C PRO A 356 3.06 7.85 -4.87
N THR A 357 4.29 8.31 -4.70
CA THR A 357 4.66 9.72 -4.87
C THR A 357 5.80 9.84 -5.87
N LEU A 358 5.72 10.85 -6.70
CA LEU A 358 6.79 11.29 -7.59
C LEU A 358 7.21 12.70 -7.23
N ALA A 359 8.48 13.02 -7.46
CA ALA A 359 8.98 14.38 -7.32
C ALA A 359 9.92 14.70 -8.49
N ARG A 360 9.83 15.90 -9.03
CA ARG A 360 10.65 16.37 -10.16
C ARG A 360 11.27 17.71 -9.86
N ARG A 361 12.55 17.90 -10.28
CA ARG A 361 13.24 19.19 -10.27
C ARG A 361 13.32 19.80 -11.68
N PRO A 362 13.52 21.13 -11.78
CA PRO A 362 13.71 21.81 -13.07
C PRO A 362 14.93 21.34 -13.86
N ASP A 363 15.92 20.73 -13.22
CA ASP A 363 17.11 20.15 -13.87
C ASP A 363 16.86 18.80 -14.57
N GLY A 364 15.64 18.27 -14.48
CA GLY A 364 15.25 16.98 -15.04
C GLY A 364 15.41 15.79 -14.08
N SER A 365 15.87 16.01 -12.84
CA SER A 365 15.88 14.95 -11.82
C SER A 365 14.47 14.49 -11.50
N ILE A 366 14.28 13.17 -11.39
CA ILE A 366 13.03 12.54 -10.98
C ILE A 366 13.26 11.56 -9.82
N LEU A 367 12.42 11.62 -8.81
CA LEU A 367 12.35 10.69 -7.69
C LEU A 367 11.01 9.96 -7.72
N ALA A 368 11.04 8.64 -7.66
CA ALA A 368 9.88 7.82 -7.35
C ALA A 368 10.02 7.26 -5.93
N ILE A 369 8.97 7.32 -5.11
CA ILE A 369 9.00 6.92 -3.71
C ILE A 369 7.62 6.46 -3.22
N GLY A 370 7.63 5.55 -2.26
CA GLY A 370 6.45 5.18 -1.49
C GLY A 370 6.80 4.10 -0.47
N SER A 371 5.81 3.68 0.30
CA SER A 371 6.01 2.78 1.42
C SER A 371 4.83 1.81 1.55
N PRO A 372 5.06 0.58 1.97
CA PRO A 372 4.08 -0.20 2.71
C PRO A 372 3.98 0.28 4.16
N GLY A 373 2.97 -0.20 4.90
CA GLY A 373 2.95 -0.01 6.36
C GLY A 373 1.73 0.70 6.90
N ALA A 374 0.60 0.62 6.20
CA ALA A 374 -0.68 1.06 6.78
C ALA A 374 -0.76 2.61 6.96
N SER A 375 -1.15 3.20 8.12
CA SER A 375 -1.07 4.66 8.35
C SER A 375 0.36 5.15 8.34
N ARG A 376 1.29 4.26 8.75
CA ARG A 376 2.72 4.58 8.74
C ARG A 376 3.24 4.87 7.33
N ILE A 377 2.53 4.47 6.25
CA ILE A 377 2.85 4.88 4.88
C ILE A 377 3.03 6.40 4.81
N THR A 378 2.06 7.14 5.31
CA THR A 378 2.02 8.60 5.19
C THR A 378 3.15 9.27 5.96
N THR A 379 3.40 8.82 7.18
CA THR A 379 4.47 9.36 8.03
C THR A 379 5.85 8.90 7.58
N ALA A 380 6.00 7.68 7.04
CA ALA A 380 7.25 7.18 6.51
C ALA A 380 7.66 7.93 5.23
N VAL A 381 6.75 8.07 4.27
CA VAL A 381 7.01 8.82 3.03
C VAL A 381 7.34 10.27 3.33
N ALA A 382 6.56 10.94 4.21
CA ALA A 382 6.80 12.34 4.57
C ALA A 382 8.17 12.53 5.25
N GLN A 383 8.55 11.68 6.21
CA GLN A 383 9.85 11.79 6.88
C GLN A 383 11.02 11.53 5.93
N VAL A 384 10.91 10.57 5.00
CA VAL A 384 11.99 10.32 4.02
C VAL A 384 12.10 11.46 3.02
N LEU A 385 10.98 11.99 2.52
CA LEU A 385 11.01 13.18 1.64
C LEU A 385 11.62 14.39 2.34
N LEU A 386 11.25 14.63 3.61
CA LEU A 386 11.84 15.69 4.41
C LEU A 386 13.35 15.51 4.58
N ASN A 387 13.79 14.29 4.92
CA ASN A 387 15.22 13.96 5.06
C ASN A 387 16.01 14.14 3.77
N PHE A 388 15.47 13.63 2.65
CA PHE A 388 16.16 13.66 1.37
C PHE A 388 16.13 15.04 0.72
N ILE A 389 14.95 15.67 0.62
CA ILE A 389 14.75 16.92 -0.10
C ILE A 389 15.18 18.10 0.77
N HIS A 390 14.62 18.22 1.98
CA HIS A 390 14.80 19.42 2.79
C HIS A 390 16.11 19.40 3.61
N LEU A 391 16.44 18.27 4.23
CA LEU A 391 17.68 18.14 5.01
C LEU A 391 18.91 17.75 4.15
N GLY A 392 18.74 17.46 2.86
CA GLY A 392 19.82 17.11 1.94
C GLY A 392 20.58 15.82 2.28
N MET A 393 19.95 14.90 3.00
CA MET A 393 20.55 13.60 3.31
C MET A 393 20.73 12.77 2.03
N SER A 394 21.73 11.87 2.01
CA SER A 394 21.77 10.85 0.95
C SER A 394 20.47 10.03 0.95
N LEU A 395 20.03 9.54 -0.22
CA LEU A 395 18.79 8.74 -0.30
C LEU A 395 18.82 7.53 0.65
N ARG A 396 19.98 6.87 0.76
CA ARG A 396 20.18 5.73 1.66
C ARG A 396 20.01 6.16 3.13
N ASP A 397 20.65 7.27 3.54
CA ASP A 397 20.56 7.76 4.92
C ASP A 397 19.14 8.22 5.23
N ALA A 398 18.47 8.90 4.29
CA ALA A 398 17.09 9.35 4.43
C ALA A 398 16.13 8.17 4.65
N VAL A 399 16.27 7.09 3.87
CA VAL A 399 15.46 5.86 3.99
C VAL A 399 15.76 5.11 5.28
N SER A 400 17.04 5.03 5.68
CA SER A 400 17.47 4.29 6.87
C SER A 400 17.31 5.08 8.18
N HIS A 401 17.06 6.40 8.10
CA HIS A 401 16.92 7.25 9.28
C HIS A 401 15.83 6.72 10.23
N PRO A 402 16.05 6.74 11.56
CA PRO A 402 15.02 6.38 12.55
C PRO A 402 13.72 7.15 12.35
N ARG A 403 12.60 6.47 12.53
CA ARG A 403 11.25 7.03 12.33
C ARG A 403 10.47 7.13 13.63
N LEU A 404 9.53 8.05 13.64
CA LEU A 404 8.47 8.15 14.64
C LEU A 404 7.09 8.11 13.96
N HIS A 405 6.11 7.63 14.73
CA HIS A 405 4.70 7.63 14.33
C HIS A 405 3.83 7.87 15.55
N VAL A 406 2.87 8.79 15.43
CA VAL A 406 1.86 9.01 16.45
C VAL A 406 0.70 8.04 16.23
N GLU A 407 0.29 7.34 17.30
CA GLU A 407 -0.77 6.32 17.26
C GLU A 407 -1.65 6.38 18.49
N VAL A 408 -2.84 5.77 18.45
CA VAL A 408 -3.57 5.38 19.68
C VAL A 408 -3.35 3.89 19.92
N PHE A 409 -2.78 3.56 21.04
CA PHE A 409 -2.55 2.20 21.46
C PHE A 409 -3.22 1.96 22.82
N GLY A 410 -4.11 0.96 22.87
CA GLY A 410 -4.88 0.69 24.08
C GLY A 410 -5.74 1.88 24.57
N GLY A 411 -6.27 2.69 23.65
CA GLY A 411 -7.08 3.88 23.94
C GLY A 411 -6.28 5.10 24.44
N LYS A 412 -4.94 5.06 24.34
CA LYS A 412 -4.05 6.17 24.73
C LYS A 412 -3.26 6.68 23.53
N LEU A 413 -3.15 8.00 23.44
CA LEU A 413 -2.29 8.64 22.44
C LEU A 413 -0.82 8.36 22.79
N MET A 414 -0.09 7.80 21.85
CA MET A 414 1.31 7.40 22.01
C MET A 414 2.15 7.87 20.84
N ILE A 415 3.43 8.10 21.10
CA ILE A 415 4.45 8.23 20.07
C ILE A 415 5.27 6.93 20.03
N ALA A 416 5.09 6.16 18.96
CA ALA A 416 5.95 5.04 18.63
C ALA A 416 7.22 5.59 17.95
N TYR A 417 8.41 5.13 18.32
CA TYR A 417 9.67 5.61 17.75
C TYR A 417 10.78 4.57 17.79
N GLU A 418 11.71 4.70 16.86
CA GLU A 418 12.88 3.83 16.71
C GLU A 418 14.10 4.38 17.47
N PRO A 419 15.11 3.51 17.78
CA PRO A 419 16.35 3.94 18.43
C PRO A 419 17.08 4.99 17.58
N GLY A 420 17.67 5.99 18.26
CA GLY A 420 18.41 7.07 17.62
C GLY A 420 17.67 8.42 17.64
N LEU A 421 16.36 8.43 17.87
CA LEU A 421 15.60 9.67 18.12
C LEU A 421 15.62 10.04 19.61
N ASP A 422 15.95 11.31 19.91
CA ASP A 422 16.00 11.83 21.28
C ASP A 422 14.65 12.39 21.71
N VAL A 423 13.74 11.48 22.06
CA VAL A 423 12.37 11.81 22.48
C VAL A 423 12.36 12.18 23.95
N ARG A 424 12.42 13.49 24.28
CA ARG A 424 12.48 14.00 25.67
C ARG A 424 11.23 14.69 26.17
N SER A 425 10.47 15.29 25.28
CA SER A 425 9.27 16.07 25.63
C SER A 425 8.11 15.62 24.75
N LEU A 426 7.03 15.21 25.37
CA LEU A 426 5.86 14.67 24.66
C LEU A 426 4.61 15.30 25.29
N ASP A 427 4.11 16.35 24.71
CA ASP A 427 2.96 17.11 25.20
C ASP A 427 1.70 16.22 25.26
N GLY A 428 1.49 15.55 26.39
CA GLY A 428 0.34 14.68 26.66
C GLY A 428 0.38 13.29 26.00
N MET A 429 1.48 12.92 25.33
CA MET A 429 1.67 11.60 24.72
C MET A 429 2.59 10.69 25.54
N THR A 430 2.32 9.39 25.50
CA THR A 430 3.19 8.37 26.08
C THR A 430 4.17 7.86 25.01
N ALA A 431 5.43 7.60 25.38
CA ALA A 431 6.43 7.06 24.47
C ALA A 431 6.39 5.53 24.40
N ARG A 432 6.41 4.97 23.18
CA ARG A 432 6.60 3.55 22.88
C ARG A 432 7.86 3.36 22.06
N ARG A 433 8.96 3.02 22.71
CA ARG A 433 10.25 2.80 22.05
C ARG A 433 10.31 1.39 21.49
N PHE A 434 10.72 1.26 20.23
CA PHE A 434 11.08 -0.02 19.60
C PHE A 434 12.57 -0.33 19.89
N PRO A 435 12.94 -1.63 19.97
CA PRO A 435 14.34 -2.00 20.26
C PRO A 435 15.27 -1.74 19.09
N ASP A 436 14.79 -1.91 17.86
CA ASP A 436 15.52 -1.80 16.59
C ASP A 436 14.66 -1.12 15.53
N LEU A 437 15.21 -0.96 14.30
CA LEU A 437 14.44 -0.59 13.12
C LEU A 437 13.41 -1.68 12.85
N ALA A 438 12.13 -1.31 12.76
CA ALA A 438 11.04 -2.28 12.72
C ALA A 438 10.15 -2.12 11.49
N MET A 439 9.71 -3.25 10.91
CA MET A 439 8.75 -3.31 9.81
C MET A 439 7.46 -2.52 10.11
N TYR A 440 7.14 -2.32 11.38
CA TYR A 440 6.04 -1.48 11.86
C TYR A 440 6.07 -0.06 11.25
N PHE A 441 7.23 0.58 11.12
CA PHE A 441 7.38 1.96 10.60
C PHE A 441 7.41 2.03 9.06
N GLY A 442 6.87 1.04 8.38
CA GLY A 442 6.82 0.98 6.93
C GLY A 442 8.04 0.32 6.31
N GLY A 443 8.28 0.60 5.03
CA GLY A 443 9.38 0.05 4.25
C GLY A 443 9.56 0.86 2.97
N VAL A 444 10.14 2.07 3.08
CA VAL A 444 10.23 2.99 1.97
C VAL A 444 11.17 2.46 0.89
N GLN A 445 10.67 2.38 -0.33
CA GLN A 445 11.47 2.10 -1.53
C GLN A 445 11.52 3.37 -2.37
N ALA A 446 12.70 3.72 -2.88
CA ALA A 446 12.86 4.89 -3.71
C ALA A 446 13.86 4.66 -4.85
N ALA A 447 13.56 5.26 -6.02
CA ALA A 447 14.42 5.29 -7.18
C ALA A 447 14.56 6.72 -7.69
N VAL A 448 15.77 7.11 -8.08
CA VAL A 448 16.10 8.45 -8.56
C VAL A 448 16.84 8.34 -9.87
N PHE A 449 16.49 9.20 -10.82
CA PHE A 449 17.36 9.63 -11.88
C PHE A 449 17.78 11.08 -11.62
N ASP A 450 19.09 11.34 -11.70
CA ASP A 450 19.70 12.65 -11.63
C ASP A 450 20.58 12.80 -12.87
N PRO A 451 20.47 13.89 -13.65
CA PRO A 451 21.23 14.05 -14.90
C PRO A 451 22.75 14.02 -14.73
N ILE A 452 23.25 14.26 -13.52
CA ILE A 452 24.68 14.28 -13.21
C ILE A 452 25.10 12.96 -12.54
N ALA A 453 24.37 12.52 -11.50
CA ALA A 453 24.70 11.33 -10.72
C ALA A 453 24.21 10.03 -11.38
N GLY A 454 23.31 10.11 -12.36
CA GLY A 454 22.68 8.96 -13.01
C GLY A 454 21.58 8.29 -12.19
N LEU A 455 21.36 6.99 -12.44
CA LEU A 455 20.35 6.21 -11.73
C LEU A 455 20.89 5.67 -10.40
N TYR A 456 20.11 5.84 -9.34
CA TYR A 456 20.36 5.21 -8.03
C TYR A 456 19.04 4.98 -7.28
N GLY A 457 19.08 4.11 -6.28
CA GLY A 457 17.92 3.80 -5.46
C GLY A 457 18.30 3.46 -4.03
N ALA A 458 17.29 3.37 -3.17
CA ALA A 458 17.43 2.88 -1.81
C ALA A 458 16.25 2.00 -1.43
N ALA A 459 16.59 0.87 -0.80
CA ALA A 459 15.64 -0.08 -0.23
C ALA A 459 15.69 0.00 1.30
N ASP A 460 14.53 -0.08 1.92
CA ASP A 460 14.39 0.06 3.36
C ASP A 460 14.91 -1.17 4.11
N PRO A 461 15.85 -1.01 5.06
CA PRO A 461 16.35 -2.12 5.85
C PRO A 461 15.30 -2.75 6.77
N ARG A 462 14.15 -2.09 7.01
CA ARG A 462 13.04 -2.60 7.83
C ARG A 462 12.27 -3.71 7.15
N ARG A 463 12.40 -3.82 5.83
CA ARG A 463 11.78 -4.88 5.01
C ARG A 463 12.81 -5.48 4.07
N SER A 464 12.51 -6.64 3.47
CA SER A 464 13.39 -7.31 2.52
C SER A 464 13.38 -6.64 1.14
N GLY A 465 13.48 -5.31 1.12
CA GLY A 465 13.56 -4.54 -0.13
C GLY A 465 14.96 -4.63 -0.73
N ASP A 466 15.02 -4.51 -2.06
CA ASP A 466 16.26 -4.47 -2.81
C ASP A 466 16.19 -3.46 -3.95
N THR A 467 17.33 -3.13 -4.53
CA THR A 467 17.46 -2.24 -5.67
C THR A 467 18.16 -2.97 -6.82
N ALA A 468 17.58 -2.85 -8.01
CA ALA A 468 18.20 -3.36 -9.23
C ALA A 468 18.38 -2.23 -10.24
N ARG A 469 19.48 -2.27 -10.98
CA ARG A 469 19.74 -1.39 -12.12
C ARG A 469 19.70 -2.22 -13.39
N GLY A 470 18.76 -1.90 -14.27
CA GLY A 470 18.73 -2.45 -15.62
C GLY A 470 19.69 -1.68 -16.53
N GLY A 471 20.30 -2.36 -17.48
CA GLY A 471 21.04 -1.79 -18.60
C GLY A 471 20.99 -2.84 -19.70
N PHE A 472 20.74 -2.41 -20.92
CA PHE A 472 21.00 -3.28 -22.10
C PHE A 472 22.49 -3.10 -22.41
N ASP A 473 23.29 -4.15 -22.15
CA ASP A 473 24.61 -4.29 -22.72
C ASP A 473 24.49 -4.74 -24.21
#